data_c620391dc36b0cd8325813b550b02479
#
_entry.id   c620391dc36b0cd8325813b550b02479
#
_cell.length_a   1.000
_cell.length_b   1.000
_cell.length_c   1.000
_cell.angle_alpha   90.00
_cell.angle_beta   90.00
_cell.angle_gamma   90.00
#
_symmetry.space_group_name_H-M   'P 1'
#
loop_
_entity.id
_entity.type
_entity.pdbx_description
1 polymer ?
#
loop_
_entity_poly.entity_id
_entity_poly.type
_entity_poly.pdbx_seq_one_letter_code
_entity_poly.pdbx_strand_id
1 'polypeptide(L)'
;HSGHDHETGEKRCLNGEVGDPQRGVGNNGLALSFIVNLRYLKIDKPEGYSQEELAKIQDEISSGNSDRNVSADNIDLTKKPNIIVIMNEAFSDLSVLGDYTTNTEVMPFISSLSENTQKGWMYSSVKGGNTANTEFEFLTGLSMYFLPTGSIPYQQYIKSEVPSLASQLSSIGYTSVSMHPYYSKGWNRDTVYDDLGFEEKYFKDDFSNPEILRTYISDWTTYQKIISRYEEKSSDERLFVFDVTMQNHGSYVKRYSNFIPDVSVVGGSGTYLKATEQYLSLIKRSDEAFKQLVEYFEKQSEPTIIMMFGDHQPADYITNVIDTGKKTGSNDAFVTSIGTGSDRKERYMVPFVMWANYDINESQGEETSANYLAVRLLKAAGLPLTDFQSYLSDLQQ
;
A
#
# COMPACT_ATOMS: atom_id res chain seq x y z
N HIS A 1 -31.96 -38.51 -20.82
CA HIS A 1 -30.59 -38.73 -20.34
C HIS A 1 -30.15 -37.51 -19.56
N SER A 2 -30.31 -37.67 -18.28
CA SER A 2 -30.05 -36.75 -17.21
C SER A 2 -28.64 -36.93 -16.64
N GLY A 3 -28.04 -35.87 -16.25
CA GLY A 3 -26.96 -35.94 -15.29
C GLY A 3 -25.65 -35.32 -15.76
N HIS A 4 -25.47 -34.04 -15.44
CA HIS A 4 -24.20 -33.37 -15.14
C HIS A 4 -24.40 -31.84 -15.20
N ASP A 5 -24.90 -31.24 -14.11
CA ASP A 5 -24.88 -29.76 -13.97
C ASP A 5 -25.12 -29.31 -12.53
N HIS A 6 -24.58 -30.03 -11.52
CA HIS A 6 -24.70 -29.61 -10.12
C HIS A 6 -23.38 -29.29 -9.41
N GLU A 7 -22.21 -29.49 -10.04
CA GLU A 7 -20.91 -29.22 -9.35
C GLU A 7 -20.26 -27.87 -9.67
N THR A 8 -20.77 -27.13 -10.64
CA THR A 8 -20.17 -25.83 -11.04
C THR A 8 -20.74 -24.62 -10.28
N GLY A 9 -21.87 -24.78 -9.60
CA GLY A 9 -22.53 -23.69 -8.87
C GLY A 9 -21.87 -23.30 -7.55
N GLU A 10 -21.42 -24.29 -6.76
CA GLU A 10 -20.88 -24.01 -5.41
C GLU A 10 -19.46 -23.41 -5.42
N LYS A 11 -18.63 -23.72 -6.41
CA LYS A 11 -17.27 -23.17 -6.50
C LYS A 11 -17.21 -21.70 -6.95
N ARG A 12 -18.24 -21.20 -7.62
CA ARG A 12 -18.32 -19.77 -8.02
C ARG A 12 -18.74 -18.84 -6.90
N CYS A 13 -19.42 -19.35 -5.87
CA CYS A 13 -19.86 -18.53 -4.72
C CYS A 13 -18.75 -18.23 -3.71
N LEU A 14 -17.61 -18.91 -3.75
CA LEU A 14 -16.53 -18.76 -2.76
C LEU A 14 -15.34 -17.91 -3.23
N ASN A 15 -15.30 -17.52 -4.50
CA ASN A 15 -14.22 -16.67 -5.01
C ASN A 15 -14.69 -15.22 -5.15
N GLY A 16 -14.49 -14.46 -4.09
CA GLY A 16 -14.12 -13.07 -4.10
C GLY A 16 -15.02 -12.08 -4.84
N GLU A 17 -16.04 -11.57 -4.19
CA GLU A 17 -16.59 -10.24 -4.36
C GLU A 17 -17.25 -9.78 -3.05
N VAL A 18 -16.54 -9.91 -1.95
CA VAL A 18 -17.05 -9.57 -0.60
C VAL A 18 -16.86 -8.08 -0.28
N GLY A 19 -16.08 -7.36 -1.10
CA GLY A 19 -15.78 -5.94 -0.88
C GLY A 19 -16.88 -4.93 -1.23
N ASP A 20 -17.91 -5.35 -1.96
CA ASP A 20 -19.06 -4.50 -2.31
C ASP A 20 -20.37 -5.18 -1.90
N PRO A 21 -21.01 -4.71 -0.81
CA PRO A 21 -22.27 -5.28 -0.34
C PRO A 21 -23.38 -5.26 -1.40
N GLN A 22 -23.41 -4.26 -2.29
CA GLN A 22 -24.40 -4.15 -3.35
C GLN A 22 -24.15 -5.19 -4.45
N ARG A 23 -22.90 -5.44 -4.82
CA ARG A 23 -22.52 -6.53 -5.75
C ARG A 23 -22.78 -7.91 -5.14
N GLY A 24 -22.45 -8.08 -3.87
CA GLY A 24 -22.72 -9.32 -3.13
C GLY A 24 -24.21 -9.69 -3.17
N VAL A 25 -25.11 -8.74 -2.94
CA VAL A 25 -26.58 -8.96 -3.01
C VAL A 25 -27.02 -9.26 -4.43
N GLY A 26 -26.46 -8.58 -5.45
CA GLY A 26 -26.79 -8.83 -6.85
C GLY A 26 -26.44 -10.24 -7.33
N ASN A 27 -25.30 -10.78 -6.88
CA ASN A 27 -24.80 -12.09 -7.32
C ASN A 27 -25.32 -13.27 -6.48
N ASN A 28 -25.47 -13.07 -5.17
CA ASN A 28 -25.74 -14.14 -4.21
C ASN A 28 -27.16 -14.10 -3.63
N GLY A 29 -27.90 -13.02 -3.88
CA GLY A 29 -29.17 -12.74 -3.22
C GLY A 29 -29.00 -12.30 -1.75
N LEU A 30 -30.04 -11.66 -1.21
CA LEU A 30 -30.00 -11.02 0.11
C LEU A 30 -29.67 -11.99 1.24
N ALA A 31 -30.29 -13.16 1.27
CA ALA A 31 -30.12 -14.12 2.36
C ALA A 31 -28.70 -14.70 2.43
N LEU A 32 -28.12 -15.09 1.29
CA LEU A 32 -26.76 -15.62 1.24
C LEU A 32 -25.74 -14.54 1.55
N SER A 33 -25.92 -13.33 1.04
CA SER A 33 -25.05 -12.20 1.36
C SER A 33 -25.08 -11.86 2.84
N PHE A 34 -26.24 -11.90 3.48
CA PHE A 34 -26.38 -11.73 4.93
C PHE A 34 -25.60 -12.80 5.70
N ILE A 35 -25.80 -14.09 5.38
CA ILE A 35 -25.10 -15.22 6.03
C ILE A 35 -23.58 -15.10 5.85
N VAL A 36 -23.12 -14.81 4.64
CA VAL A 36 -21.68 -14.63 4.37
C VAL A 36 -21.09 -13.48 5.20
N ASN A 37 -21.85 -12.39 5.39
CA ASN A 37 -21.38 -11.26 6.18
C ASN A 37 -21.38 -11.51 7.70
N LEU A 38 -22.13 -12.49 8.21
CA LEU A 38 -22.10 -12.85 9.64
C LEU A 38 -20.70 -13.28 10.10
N ARG A 39 -19.88 -13.85 9.24
CA ARG A 39 -18.50 -14.27 9.56
C ARG A 39 -17.59 -13.12 9.99
N TYR A 40 -17.91 -11.88 9.61
CA TYR A 40 -17.14 -10.69 9.98
C TYR A 40 -17.56 -10.08 11.33
N LEU A 41 -18.65 -10.56 11.94
CA LEU A 41 -19.12 -10.04 13.22
C LEU A 41 -18.24 -10.43 14.39
N LYS A 42 -17.41 -11.44 14.24
CA LYS A 42 -16.57 -11.95 15.31
C LYS A 42 -15.18 -12.28 14.76
N ILE A 43 -14.18 -11.70 15.38
CA ILE A 43 -12.78 -12.08 15.20
C ILE A 43 -12.50 -13.14 16.28
N ASP A 44 -12.04 -14.32 15.86
CA ASP A 44 -11.68 -15.38 16.81
C ASP A 44 -10.40 -14.99 17.55
N LYS A 45 -10.38 -15.26 18.85
CA LYS A 45 -9.18 -15.05 19.65
C LYS A 45 -8.13 -16.08 19.24
N PRO A 46 -6.85 -15.68 19.06
CA PRO A 46 -5.80 -16.64 18.80
C PRO A 46 -5.65 -17.64 19.95
N GLU A 47 -5.12 -18.82 19.64
CA GLU A 47 -4.79 -19.84 20.65
C GLU A 47 -3.81 -19.26 21.67
N GLY A 48 -4.06 -19.51 22.95
CA GLY A 48 -3.24 -18.96 24.04
C GLY A 48 -3.59 -17.52 24.46
N TYR A 49 -4.57 -16.86 23.83
CA TYR A 49 -4.99 -15.52 24.23
C TYR A 49 -5.55 -15.50 25.66
N SER A 50 -4.85 -14.81 26.55
CA SER A 50 -5.28 -14.55 27.94
C SER A 50 -4.81 -13.17 28.41
N GLN A 51 -5.43 -12.64 29.46
CA GLN A 51 -4.97 -11.39 30.07
C GLN A 51 -3.57 -11.53 30.68
N GLU A 52 -3.23 -12.71 31.16
CA GLU A 52 -1.90 -13.01 31.73
C GLU A 52 -0.82 -12.98 30.63
N GLU A 53 -1.12 -13.54 29.45
CA GLU A 53 -0.19 -13.54 28.32
C GLU A 53 -0.01 -12.14 27.75
N LEU A 54 -1.08 -11.35 27.65
CA LEU A 54 -0.98 -9.94 27.25
C LEU A 54 -0.14 -9.14 28.24
N ALA A 55 -0.29 -9.35 29.55
CA ALA A 55 0.52 -8.67 30.56
C ALA A 55 2.01 -9.05 30.45
N LYS A 56 2.33 -10.33 30.20
CA LYS A 56 3.73 -10.76 29.96
C LYS A 56 4.34 -10.06 28.73
N ILE A 57 3.61 -10.06 27.59
CA ILE A 57 4.06 -9.38 26.38
C ILE A 57 4.28 -7.89 26.66
N GLN A 58 3.37 -7.25 27.37
CA GLN A 58 3.50 -5.85 27.75
C GLN A 58 4.71 -5.58 28.67
N ASP A 59 4.97 -6.46 29.63
CA ASP A 59 6.13 -6.40 30.51
C ASP A 59 7.44 -6.63 29.73
N GLU A 60 7.47 -7.57 28.79
CA GLU A 60 8.60 -7.83 27.91
C GLU A 60 8.91 -6.62 27.04
N ILE A 61 7.91 -6.02 26.39
CA ILE A 61 8.04 -4.80 25.59
C ILE A 61 8.58 -3.66 26.45
N SER A 62 7.99 -3.44 27.64
CA SER A 62 8.37 -2.34 28.54
C SER A 62 9.79 -2.53 29.11
N SER A 63 10.19 -3.75 29.43
CA SER A 63 11.53 -4.06 29.97
C SER A 63 12.64 -4.00 28.90
N GLY A 64 12.31 -4.32 27.64
CA GLY A 64 13.25 -4.20 26.51
C GLY A 64 13.49 -2.76 26.07
N ASN A 65 12.60 -1.84 26.41
CA ASN A 65 12.63 -0.44 25.97
C ASN A 65 13.37 0.52 26.92
N SER A 66 13.93 0.05 28.04
CA SER A 66 14.57 0.94 29.03
C SER A 66 15.69 1.83 28.48
N ASP A 67 16.35 1.43 27.37
CA ASP A 67 17.43 2.19 26.73
C ASP A 67 16.99 2.94 25.44
N ARG A 68 15.72 2.80 25.01
CA ARG A 68 15.24 3.30 23.72
C ARG A 68 14.23 4.45 23.80
N ASN A 69 13.72 4.77 25.00
CA ASN A 69 12.76 5.85 25.18
C ASN A 69 13.41 7.23 25.05
N VAL A 70 13.49 7.73 23.82
CA VAL A 70 13.50 9.19 23.62
C VAL A 70 12.09 9.64 23.98
N SER A 71 11.94 10.26 25.16
CA SER A 71 10.65 10.82 25.58
C SER A 71 10.15 11.76 24.48
N ALA A 72 8.90 11.56 24.05
CA ALA A 72 8.25 12.40 23.05
C ALA A 72 8.30 13.90 23.44
N ASP A 73 8.41 14.19 24.74
CA ASP A 73 8.41 15.54 25.30
C ASP A 73 9.65 16.40 24.95
N ASN A 74 10.69 15.83 24.32
CA ASN A 74 11.96 16.51 24.02
C ASN A 74 12.37 16.44 22.54
N ILE A 75 11.44 16.18 21.61
CA ILE A 75 11.76 16.10 20.19
C ILE A 75 11.84 17.51 19.61
N ASP A 76 13.05 17.91 19.18
CA ASP A 76 13.25 19.12 18.39
C ASP A 76 12.81 18.86 16.93
N LEU A 77 11.56 19.17 16.62
CA LEU A 77 10.99 18.97 15.28
C LEU A 77 11.71 19.76 14.19
N THR A 78 12.38 20.86 14.52
CA THR A 78 13.12 21.64 13.52
C THR A 78 14.27 20.86 12.89
N LYS A 79 14.73 19.80 13.58
CA LYS A 79 15.78 18.88 13.11
C LYS A 79 15.23 17.58 12.51
N LYS A 80 13.91 17.42 12.46
CA LYS A 80 13.28 16.21 11.93
C LYS A 80 12.82 16.42 10.50
N PRO A 81 12.82 15.37 9.66
CA PRO A 81 12.43 15.49 8.26
C PRO A 81 10.92 15.70 8.11
N ASN A 82 10.52 16.35 7.03
CA ASN A 82 9.19 16.14 6.48
C ASN A 82 9.10 14.69 5.96
N ILE A 83 7.96 14.06 6.13
CA ILE A 83 7.72 12.66 5.77
C ILE A 83 6.66 12.63 4.69
N ILE A 84 7.00 12.09 3.54
CA ILE A 84 6.09 11.91 2.41
C ILE A 84 6.01 10.42 2.11
N VAL A 85 4.81 9.87 2.20
CA VAL A 85 4.55 8.48 1.88
C VAL A 85 3.54 8.41 0.74
N ILE A 86 3.91 7.70 -0.30
CA ILE A 86 3.11 7.48 -1.49
C ILE A 86 2.78 5.99 -1.57
N MET A 87 1.53 5.65 -1.40
CA MET A 87 1.03 4.33 -1.76
C MET A 87 0.49 4.42 -3.19
N ASN A 88 1.29 3.92 -4.13
CA ASN A 88 1.00 4.06 -5.55
C ASN A 88 0.14 2.90 -6.04
N GLU A 89 -1.05 3.23 -6.54
CA GLU A 89 -2.07 2.29 -7.03
C GLU A 89 -1.50 1.27 -8.02
N ALA A 90 -1.66 0.00 -7.73
CA ALA A 90 -1.22 -1.14 -8.54
C ALA A 90 0.24 -1.07 -9.02
N PHE A 91 1.10 -0.32 -8.32
CA PHE A 91 2.51 -0.15 -8.70
C PHE A 91 3.30 -1.42 -8.45
N SER A 92 3.84 -2.01 -9.52
CA SER A 92 4.51 -3.30 -9.42
C SER A 92 5.59 -3.45 -10.50
N ASP A 93 6.65 -4.15 -10.15
CA ASP A 93 7.63 -4.67 -11.10
C ASP A 93 7.29 -6.13 -11.44
N LEU A 94 6.80 -6.35 -12.65
CA LEU A 94 6.39 -7.69 -13.09
C LEU A 94 7.55 -8.65 -13.32
N SER A 95 8.81 -8.21 -13.24
CA SER A 95 9.99 -9.08 -13.36
C SER A 95 10.06 -10.14 -12.25
N VAL A 96 9.41 -9.92 -11.11
CA VAL A 96 9.28 -10.93 -10.05
C VAL A 96 8.51 -12.17 -10.49
N LEU A 97 7.66 -12.05 -11.52
CA LEU A 97 6.80 -13.13 -12.02
C LEU A 97 7.48 -13.95 -13.12
N GLY A 98 8.38 -13.35 -13.87
CA GLY A 98 9.07 -14.01 -14.97
C GLY A 98 9.92 -13.05 -15.79
N ASP A 99 10.78 -13.62 -16.62
CA ASP A 99 11.64 -12.85 -17.50
C ASP A 99 10.84 -12.29 -18.69
N TYR A 100 10.95 -11.01 -18.92
CA TYR A 100 10.40 -10.33 -20.10
C TYR A 100 11.31 -9.18 -20.50
N THR A 101 11.20 -8.74 -21.75
CA THR A 101 11.96 -7.62 -22.30
C THR A 101 10.99 -6.62 -22.89
N THR A 102 11.25 -5.35 -22.68
CA THR A 102 10.46 -4.24 -23.23
C THR A 102 11.32 -3.41 -24.18
N ASN A 103 10.66 -2.64 -25.07
CA ASN A 103 11.34 -1.72 -25.97
C ASN A 103 12.07 -0.58 -25.26
N THR A 104 11.70 -0.29 -24.02
CA THR A 104 12.32 0.73 -23.14
C THR A 104 12.22 0.26 -21.70
N GLU A 105 13.13 0.69 -20.84
CA GLU A 105 13.06 0.41 -19.41
C GLU A 105 11.78 1.02 -18.79
N VAL A 106 11.15 0.29 -17.88
CA VAL A 106 9.86 0.70 -17.29
C VAL A 106 10.05 1.65 -16.10
N MET A 107 11.07 1.38 -15.26
CA MET A 107 11.35 2.15 -14.05
C MET A 107 12.84 2.57 -14.00
N PRO A 108 13.35 3.33 -14.98
CA PRO A 108 14.77 3.67 -15.06
C PRO A 108 15.24 4.53 -13.89
N PHE A 109 14.40 5.44 -13.40
CA PHE A 109 14.78 6.33 -12.30
C PHE A 109 14.88 5.57 -10.98
N ILE A 110 13.86 4.84 -10.58
CA ILE A 110 13.86 4.05 -9.33
C ILE A 110 14.99 3.01 -9.37
N SER A 111 15.23 2.37 -10.52
CA SER A 111 16.33 1.42 -10.69
C SER A 111 17.69 2.07 -10.42
N SER A 112 17.88 3.32 -10.86
CA SER A 112 19.15 4.06 -10.73
C SER A 112 19.43 4.58 -9.32
N LEU A 113 18.40 4.75 -8.48
CA LEU A 113 18.57 5.27 -7.12
C LEU A 113 19.45 4.35 -6.27
N SER A 114 20.43 4.91 -5.58
CA SER A 114 21.32 4.18 -4.66
C SER A 114 21.76 5.02 -3.48
N GLU A 115 22.13 6.28 -3.68
CA GLU A 115 22.56 7.20 -2.64
C GLU A 115 21.36 7.59 -1.77
N ASN A 116 21.53 7.57 -0.45
CA ASN A 116 20.50 7.89 0.53
C ASN A 116 19.19 7.13 0.27
N THR A 117 19.30 5.87 -0.17
CA THR A 117 18.17 5.09 -0.66
C THR A 117 18.07 3.72 0.00
N GLN A 118 16.88 3.35 0.43
CA GLN A 118 16.52 1.97 0.74
C GLN A 118 15.48 1.49 -0.27
N LYS A 119 15.68 0.33 -0.86
CA LYS A 119 14.71 -0.26 -1.79
C LYS A 119 14.67 -1.78 -1.70
N GLY A 120 13.51 -2.34 -1.99
CA GLY A 120 13.30 -3.76 -1.91
C GLY A 120 11.87 -4.16 -2.26
N TRP A 121 11.43 -5.23 -1.65
CA TRP A 121 10.14 -5.84 -1.91
C TRP A 121 9.27 -5.85 -0.67
N MET A 122 8.03 -5.48 -0.85
CA MET A 122 6.99 -5.58 0.17
C MET A 122 5.98 -6.65 -0.24
N TYR A 123 5.63 -7.51 0.70
CA TYR A 123 4.50 -8.42 0.56
C TYR A 123 3.22 -7.69 0.96
N SER A 124 2.33 -7.51 0.00
CA SER A 124 0.95 -7.07 0.24
C SER A 124 0.08 -8.26 0.63
N SER A 125 -0.89 -8.07 1.50
CA SER A 125 -1.88 -9.10 1.84
C SER A 125 -2.94 -9.31 0.76
N VAL A 126 -2.93 -8.51 -0.30
CA VAL A 126 -3.93 -8.50 -1.38
C VAL A 126 -3.29 -8.44 -2.75
N LYS A 127 -4.06 -8.81 -3.79
CA LYS A 127 -3.67 -8.71 -5.20
C LYS A 127 -4.85 -8.25 -6.04
N GLY A 128 -4.59 -7.41 -7.02
CA GLY A 128 -5.59 -6.98 -8.00
C GLY A 128 -6.72 -6.11 -7.45
N GLY A 129 -6.58 -5.57 -6.22
CA GLY A 129 -7.56 -4.72 -5.56
C GLY A 129 -7.50 -4.81 -4.03
N ASN A 130 -8.46 -4.19 -3.35
CA ASN A 130 -8.54 -4.06 -1.89
C ASN A 130 -7.42 -3.18 -1.29
N THR A 131 -7.10 -2.10 -1.95
CA THR A 131 -6.11 -1.07 -1.56
C THR A 131 -6.18 -0.71 -0.08
N ALA A 132 -7.39 -0.57 0.48
CA ALA A 132 -7.62 -0.22 1.88
C ALA A 132 -7.00 -1.21 2.88
N ASN A 133 -6.74 -2.46 2.49
CA ASN A 133 -6.10 -3.44 3.37
C ASN A 133 -4.61 -3.14 3.53
N THR A 134 -3.93 -2.73 2.45
CA THR A 134 -2.52 -2.31 2.51
C THR A 134 -2.37 -0.98 3.25
N GLU A 135 -3.32 -0.02 3.06
CA GLU A 135 -3.38 1.20 3.88
C GLU A 135 -3.47 0.87 5.37
N PHE A 136 -4.40 -0.03 5.73
CA PHE A 136 -4.61 -0.46 7.11
C PHE A 136 -3.33 -1.06 7.71
N GLU A 137 -2.68 -2.00 7.02
CA GLU A 137 -1.45 -2.61 7.51
C GLU A 137 -0.33 -1.58 7.69
N PHE A 138 -0.12 -0.70 6.71
CA PHE A 138 0.91 0.32 6.78
C PHE A 138 0.67 1.34 7.91
N LEU A 139 -0.55 1.87 8.00
CA LEU A 139 -0.86 2.95 8.94
C LEU A 139 -0.97 2.47 10.39
N THR A 140 -1.42 1.23 10.63
CA THR A 140 -1.63 0.71 11.98
C THR A 140 -0.54 -0.23 12.48
N GLY A 141 0.27 -0.82 11.59
CA GLY A 141 1.19 -1.90 11.92
C GLY A 141 0.50 -3.24 12.20
N LEU A 142 -0.83 -3.30 12.12
CA LEU A 142 -1.59 -4.53 12.31
C LEU A 142 -1.57 -5.37 11.02
N SER A 143 -1.67 -6.70 11.15
CA SER A 143 -1.66 -7.60 10.00
C SER A 143 -3.05 -8.12 9.66
N MET A 144 -3.37 -8.16 8.37
CA MET A 144 -4.56 -8.81 7.83
C MET A 144 -4.61 -10.31 8.10
N TYR A 145 -3.48 -10.92 8.43
CA TYR A 145 -3.38 -12.35 8.77
C TYR A 145 -4.34 -12.78 9.89
N PHE A 146 -4.57 -11.90 10.87
CA PHE A 146 -5.42 -12.19 12.03
C PHE A 146 -6.91 -11.89 11.80
N LEU A 147 -7.28 -11.44 10.62
CA LEU A 147 -8.65 -11.11 10.27
C LEU A 147 -9.27 -12.21 9.37
N PRO A 148 -10.59 -12.42 9.42
CA PRO A 148 -11.27 -13.35 8.52
C PRO A 148 -10.93 -13.05 7.05
N THR A 149 -10.66 -14.09 6.26
CA THR A 149 -10.34 -13.97 4.84
C THR A 149 -11.38 -13.13 4.09
N GLY A 150 -10.93 -12.12 3.34
CA GLY A 150 -11.78 -11.17 2.63
C GLY A 150 -12.29 -10.02 3.49
N SER A 151 -11.75 -9.85 4.70
CA SER A 151 -12.03 -8.65 5.51
C SER A 151 -11.53 -7.39 4.84
N ILE A 152 -12.25 -6.29 5.09
CA ILE A 152 -11.88 -4.92 4.74
C ILE A 152 -12.03 -4.07 6.00
N PRO A 153 -10.94 -3.86 6.77
CA PRO A 153 -11.01 -3.21 8.07
C PRO A 153 -11.68 -1.84 8.05
N TYR A 154 -11.46 -1.04 7.02
CA TYR A 154 -12.07 0.27 6.82
C TYR A 154 -13.61 0.23 6.80
N GLN A 155 -14.19 -0.85 6.30
CA GLN A 155 -15.64 -1.01 6.23
C GLN A 155 -16.23 -1.74 7.45
N GLN A 156 -15.45 -2.62 8.07
CA GLN A 156 -15.99 -3.58 9.03
C GLN A 156 -15.55 -3.29 10.48
N TYR A 157 -14.30 -2.89 10.70
CA TYR A 157 -13.71 -2.87 12.05
C TYR A 157 -13.34 -1.47 12.56
N ILE A 158 -12.93 -0.54 11.71
CA ILE A 158 -12.66 0.84 12.14
C ILE A 158 -14.00 1.57 12.29
N LYS A 159 -14.38 1.84 13.53
CA LYS A 159 -15.65 2.49 13.92
C LYS A 159 -15.45 3.60 14.94
N SER A 160 -14.24 3.86 15.32
CA SER A 160 -13.78 4.89 16.25
C SER A 160 -12.28 5.05 16.11
N GLU A 161 -11.70 5.98 16.82
CA GLU A 161 -10.26 6.22 16.84
C GLU A 161 -9.44 4.94 17.02
N VAL A 162 -8.45 4.76 16.15
CA VAL A 162 -7.49 3.65 16.15
C VAL A 162 -6.07 4.24 16.14
N PRO A 163 -5.17 3.80 17.04
CA PRO A 163 -3.78 4.21 16.99
C PRO A 163 -3.17 3.92 15.61
N SER A 164 -2.55 4.94 15.03
CA SER A 164 -1.97 4.88 13.69
C SER A 164 -0.68 5.69 13.60
N LEU A 165 0.03 5.55 12.48
CA LEU A 165 1.18 6.40 12.18
C LEU A 165 0.80 7.90 12.14
N ALA A 166 -0.41 8.24 11.64
CA ALA A 166 -0.88 9.61 11.59
C ALA A 166 -1.09 10.18 12.99
N SER A 167 -1.88 9.50 13.84
CA SER A 167 -2.11 9.94 15.22
C SER A 167 -0.83 10.00 16.06
N GLN A 168 0.11 9.06 15.83
CA GLN A 168 1.43 9.06 16.49
C GLN A 168 2.24 10.30 16.10
N LEU A 169 2.36 10.58 14.79
CA LEU A 169 3.14 11.72 14.32
C LEU A 169 2.50 13.06 14.73
N SER A 170 1.17 13.16 14.68
CA SER A 170 0.45 14.33 15.21
C SER A 170 0.72 14.54 16.71
N SER A 171 0.81 13.46 17.50
CA SER A 171 1.07 13.56 18.95
C SER A 171 2.46 14.14 19.28
N ILE A 172 3.41 14.09 18.35
CA ILE A 172 4.74 14.68 18.49
C ILE A 172 4.91 15.96 17.69
N GLY A 173 3.82 16.51 17.12
CA GLY A 173 3.77 17.85 16.53
C GLY A 173 3.88 17.92 15.00
N TYR A 174 3.76 16.79 14.28
CA TYR A 174 3.58 16.82 12.83
C TYR A 174 2.14 17.21 12.48
N THR A 175 1.96 17.91 11.36
CA THR A 175 0.65 18.03 10.72
C THR A 175 0.46 16.82 9.80
N SER A 176 -0.53 16.00 10.10
CA SER A 176 -0.83 14.77 9.35
C SER A 176 -1.84 15.04 8.24
N VAL A 177 -1.42 14.82 7.00
CA VAL A 177 -2.16 15.15 5.78
C VAL A 177 -2.40 13.88 4.97
N SER A 178 -3.64 13.58 4.61
CA SER A 178 -3.97 12.52 3.66
C SER A 178 -4.39 13.09 2.31
N MET A 179 -3.99 12.42 1.22
CA MET A 179 -4.36 12.79 -0.15
C MET A 179 -4.85 11.55 -0.89
N HIS A 180 -5.99 11.68 -1.58
CA HIS A 180 -6.51 10.63 -2.45
C HIS A 180 -7.29 11.25 -3.61
N PRO A 181 -6.76 11.23 -4.85
CA PRO A 181 -7.35 11.92 -5.99
C PRO A 181 -8.60 11.20 -6.53
N TYR A 182 -9.47 10.73 -5.64
CA TYR A 182 -10.71 10.04 -5.95
C TYR A 182 -11.80 10.38 -4.93
N TYR A 183 -12.96 9.70 -5.01
CA TYR A 183 -14.11 9.97 -4.16
C TYR A 183 -13.84 9.59 -2.69
N SER A 184 -14.14 10.51 -1.79
CA SER A 184 -13.94 10.35 -0.34
C SER A 184 -14.69 9.16 0.27
N LYS A 185 -15.86 8.82 -0.28
CA LYS A 185 -16.67 7.68 0.16
C LYS A 185 -16.10 6.31 -0.22
N GLY A 186 -15.12 6.26 -1.15
CA GLY A 186 -14.42 5.02 -1.45
C GLY A 186 -13.75 4.45 -0.20
N TRP A 187 -14.07 3.20 0.16
CA TRP A 187 -13.61 2.55 1.39
C TRP A 187 -13.93 3.31 2.70
N ASN A 188 -14.90 4.23 2.72
CA ASN A 188 -15.24 5.12 3.85
C ASN A 188 -14.07 6.02 4.28
N ARG A 189 -13.14 6.37 3.38
CA ARG A 189 -11.92 7.13 3.74
C ARG A 189 -12.21 8.46 4.42
N ASP A 190 -13.29 9.13 4.06
CA ASP A 190 -13.69 10.39 4.69
C ASP A 190 -13.88 10.30 6.22
N THR A 191 -14.36 9.17 6.71
CA THR A 191 -14.54 8.90 8.15
C THR A 191 -13.32 8.18 8.73
N VAL A 192 -12.82 7.17 8.03
CA VAL A 192 -11.71 6.35 8.53
C VAL A 192 -10.43 7.16 8.71
N TYR A 193 -10.17 8.15 7.86
CA TYR A 193 -8.99 9.00 8.02
C TYR A 193 -9.10 9.91 9.25
N ASP A 194 -10.33 10.33 9.66
CA ASP A 194 -10.52 10.97 10.95
C ASP A 194 -10.20 10.02 12.11
N ASP A 195 -10.74 8.79 12.05
CA ASP A 195 -10.51 7.75 13.05
C ASP A 195 -9.03 7.34 13.17
N LEU A 196 -8.24 7.52 12.10
CA LEU A 196 -6.79 7.29 12.07
C LEU A 196 -5.97 8.53 12.47
N GLY A 197 -6.59 9.69 12.68
CA GLY A 197 -5.94 10.90 13.18
C GLY A 197 -5.30 11.79 12.13
N PHE A 198 -5.75 11.76 10.87
CA PHE A 198 -5.37 12.74 9.88
C PHE A 198 -6.07 14.08 10.13
N GLU A 199 -5.32 15.17 10.17
CA GLU A 199 -5.80 16.52 10.41
C GLU A 199 -6.33 17.19 9.13
N GLU A 200 -5.66 16.93 8.01
CA GLU A 200 -6.06 17.43 6.69
C GLU A 200 -6.35 16.28 5.74
N LYS A 201 -7.38 16.45 4.92
CA LYS A 201 -7.79 15.42 3.93
C LYS A 201 -8.08 16.10 2.59
N TYR A 202 -7.42 15.67 1.54
CA TYR A 202 -7.64 16.14 0.18
C TYR A 202 -8.15 15.00 -0.70
N PHE A 203 -9.33 15.18 -1.28
CA PHE A 203 -9.98 14.24 -2.18
C PHE A 203 -10.11 14.82 -3.58
N LYS A 204 -10.72 14.11 -4.48
CA LYS A 204 -10.79 14.43 -5.91
C LYS A 204 -11.08 15.89 -6.24
N ASP A 205 -12.03 16.51 -5.54
CA ASP A 205 -12.48 17.86 -5.83
C ASP A 205 -11.51 18.94 -5.31
N ASP A 206 -10.51 18.55 -4.51
CA ASP A 206 -9.45 19.44 -3.99
C ASP A 206 -8.27 19.58 -4.95
N PHE A 207 -8.29 18.86 -6.08
CA PHE A 207 -7.26 18.93 -7.13
C PHE A 207 -7.73 19.85 -8.27
N SER A 208 -7.25 21.08 -8.28
CA SER A 208 -7.63 22.09 -9.28
C SER A 208 -6.96 21.81 -10.61
N ASN A 209 -7.73 21.81 -11.71
CA ASN A 209 -7.23 21.59 -13.08
C ASN A 209 -6.29 20.38 -13.23
N PRO A 210 -6.65 19.20 -12.74
CA PRO A 210 -5.76 18.05 -12.73
C PRO A 210 -5.47 17.55 -14.15
N GLU A 211 -4.24 17.08 -14.36
CA GLU A 211 -3.95 16.23 -15.52
C GLU A 211 -4.69 14.90 -15.37
N ILE A 212 -5.41 14.51 -16.41
CA ILE A 212 -6.15 13.25 -16.45
C ILE A 212 -5.48 12.30 -17.44
N LEU A 213 -4.96 11.19 -16.94
CA LEU A 213 -4.51 10.06 -17.75
C LEU A 213 -5.60 8.97 -17.76
N ARG A 214 -6.07 8.64 -18.94
CA ARG A 214 -7.25 7.76 -19.11
C ARG A 214 -8.49 8.40 -18.47
N THR A 215 -8.84 8.00 -17.25
CA THR A 215 -10.00 8.50 -16.48
C THR A 215 -9.62 8.95 -15.06
N TYR A 216 -8.34 8.88 -14.71
CA TYR A 216 -7.85 9.15 -13.37
C TYR A 216 -6.89 10.34 -13.35
N ILE A 217 -6.84 11.02 -12.24
CA ILE A 217 -5.87 12.08 -11.97
C ILE A 217 -4.47 11.45 -11.99
N SER A 218 -3.51 12.12 -12.66
CA SER A 218 -2.13 11.64 -12.79
C SER A 218 -1.40 11.67 -11.44
N ASP A 219 -0.40 10.81 -11.27
CA ASP A 219 0.48 10.81 -10.10
C ASP A 219 1.20 12.16 -9.99
N TRP A 220 1.64 12.72 -11.11
CA TRP A 220 2.27 14.03 -11.10
C TRP A 220 1.37 15.14 -10.52
N THR A 221 0.07 15.11 -10.83
CA THR A 221 -0.87 16.07 -10.24
C THR A 221 -0.97 15.92 -8.71
N THR A 222 -0.98 14.70 -8.19
CA THR A 222 -0.99 14.51 -6.73
C THR A 222 0.32 14.97 -6.10
N TYR A 223 1.46 14.73 -6.75
CA TYR A 223 2.76 15.19 -6.27
C TYR A 223 2.91 16.72 -6.33
N GLN A 224 2.32 17.38 -7.31
CA GLN A 224 2.22 18.84 -7.31
C GLN A 224 1.39 19.36 -6.12
N LYS A 225 0.34 18.66 -5.72
CA LYS A 225 -0.43 18.99 -4.51
C LYS A 225 0.41 18.82 -3.23
N ILE A 226 1.24 17.77 -3.15
CA ILE A 226 2.20 17.58 -2.06
C ILE A 226 3.17 18.76 -1.99
N ILE A 227 3.75 19.13 -3.14
CA ILE A 227 4.68 20.27 -3.26
C ILE A 227 3.99 21.56 -2.81
N SER A 228 2.77 21.84 -3.32
CA SER A 228 2.00 23.04 -2.94
C SER A 228 1.78 23.10 -1.43
N ARG A 229 1.35 21.98 -0.79
CA ARG A 229 1.16 21.95 0.66
C ARG A 229 2.46 22.13 1.44
N TYR A 230 3.57 21.61 0.91
CA TYR A 230 4.89 21.85 1.48
C TYR A 230 5.31 23.33 1.38
N GLU A 231 5.03 24.00 0.27
CA GLU A 231 5.36 25.42 0.08
C GLU A 231 4.46 26.36 0.92
N GLU A 232 3.24 25.93 1.24
CA GLU A 232 2.27 26.69 2.05
C GLU A 232 2.53 26.58 3.57
N LYS A 233 3.34 25.61 4.02
CA LYS A 233 3.61 25.40 5.44
C LYS A 233 4.45 26.50 6.05
N SER A 234 4.35 26.70 7.37
CA SER A 234 5.28 27.53 8.12
C SER A 234 6.65 26.85 8.27
N SER A 235 7.69 27.62 8.54
CA SER A 235 9.08 27.11 8.65
C SER A 235 9.28 26.15 9.84
N ASP A 236 8.48 26.25 10.86
CA ASP A 236 8.50 25.42 12.06
C ASP A 236 7.58 24.19 11.97
N GLU A 237 6.68 24.15 11.00
CA GLU A 237 5.80 23.02 10.73
C GLU A 237 6.56 21.85 10.11
N ARG A 238 6.22 20.64 10.52
CA ARG A 238 6.65 19.38 9.88
C ARG A 238 5.45 18.62 9.39
N LEU A 239 5.53 18.14 8.17
CA LEU A 239 4.45 17.42 7.51
C LEU A 239 4.69 15.92 7.55
N PHE A 240 3.61 15.19 7.84
CA PHE A 240 3.44 13.81 7.43
C PHE A 240 2.36 13.77 6.34
N VAL A 241 2.75 13.47 5.12
CA VAL A 241 1.82 13.33 3.98
C VAL A 241 1.68 11.86 3.62
N PHE A 242 0.45 11.37 3.56
CA PHE A 242 0.10 10.04 3.06
C PHE A 242 -0.76 10.19 1.81
N ASP A 243 -0.18 9.91 0.64
CA ASP A 243 -0.84 10.02 -0.67
C ASP A 243 -1.15 8.63 -1.22
N VAL A 244 -2.43 8.37 -1.51
CA VAL A 244 -2.91 7.13 -2.15
C VAL A 244 -3.33 7.46 -3.58
N THR A 245 -2.49 7.14 -4.56
CA THR A 245 -2.72 7.54 -5.95
C THR A 245 -3.82 6.75 -6.66
N MET A 246 -4.19 7.16 -7.88
CA MET A 246 -5.23 6.50 -8.69
C MET A 246 -4.84 6.29 -10.15
N GLN A 247 -3.74 6.87 -10.63
CA GLN A 247 -3.35 6.85 -12.03
C GLN A 247 -3.39 5.45 -12.64
N ASN A 248 -2.84 4.48 -11.93
CA ASN A 248 -2.66 3.12 -12.43
C ASN A 248 -3.86 2.20 -12.21
N HIS A 249 -4.97 2.68 -11.64
CA HIS A 249 -6.16 1.86 -11.37
C HIS A 249 -6.71 1.17 -12.64
N GLY A 250 -7.13 -0.08 -12.52
CA GLY A 250 -7.75 -0.86 -13.62
C GLY A 250 -9.03 -0.23 -14.20
N SER A 251 -9.61 -0.71 -15.30
CA SER A 251 -9.09 -1.74 -16.18
C SER A 251 -8.20 -1.13 -17.28
N TYR A 252 -7.34 -1.98 -17.89
CA TYR A 252 -6.35 -1.52 -18.89
C TYR A 252 -6.73 -1.94 -20.31
N VAL A 253 -7.92 -2.51 -20.52
CA VAL A 253 -8.36 -3.08 -21.81
C VAL A 253 -8.79 -2.00 -22.79
N LYS A 254 -9.41 -0.93 -22.26
CA LYS A 254 -9.92 0.17 -23.07
C LYS A 254 -8.78 1.09 -23.51
N ARG A 255 -8.85 1.55 -24.76
CA ARG A 255 -7.96 2.58 -25.29
C ARG A 255 -8.54 3.97 -25.02
N TYR A 256 -7.65 4.95 -24.82
CA TYR A 256 -8.00 6.33 -24.50
C TYR A 256 -7.26 7.28 -25.44
N SER A 257 -7.92 8.38 -25.83
CA SER A 257 -7.32 9.40 -26.69
C SER A 257 -6.30 10.28 -25.95
N ASN A 258 -6.42 10.37 -24.63
CA ASN A 258 -5.54 11.17 -23.75
C ASN A 258 -4.41 10.36 -23.12
N PHE A 259 -4.23 9.09 -23.52
CA PHE A 259 -3.11 8.27 -23.09
C PHE A 259 -2.70 7.27 -24.17
N ILE A 260 -1.48 7.43 -24.69
CA ILE A 260 -0.93 6.53 -25.70
C ILE A 260 0.17 5.70 -25.01
N PRO A 261 -0.01 4.38 -24.88
CA PRO A 261 1.03 3.49 -24.38
C PRO A 261 2.29 3.54 -25.24
N ASP A 262 3.45 3.65 -24.61
CA ASP A 262 4.77 3.74 -25.24
C ASP A 262 5.71 2.58 -24.86
N VAL A 263 5.31 1.73 -23.90
CA VAL A 263 6.01 0.50 -23.57
C VAL A 263 5.39 -0.68 -24.31
N SER A 264 6.21 -1.49 -24.95
CA SER A 264 5.80 -2.75 -25.60
C SER A 264 6.66 -3.91 -25.15
N VAL A 265 6.06 -5.10 -25.02
CA VAL A 265 6.73 -6.35 -24.64
C VAL A 265 7.30 -7.00 -25.91
N VAL A 266 8.62 -7.15 -25.98
CA VAL A 266 9.32 -7.72 -27.14
C VAL A 266 8.98 -9.21 -27.24
N GLY A 267 8.48 -9.62 -28.41
CA GLY A 267 8.07 -11.03 -28.64
C GLY A 267 6.82 -11.45 -27.85
N GLY A 268 6.15 -10.50 -27.17
CA GLY A 268 4.94 -10.77 -26.40
C GLY A 268 3.76 -11.22 -27.28
N SER A 269 2.88 -12.02 -26.71
CA SER A 269 1.69 -12.55 -27.39
C SER A 269 0.53 -12.73 -26.39
N GLY A 270 -0.66 -12.97 -26.91
CA GLY A 270 -1.84 -13.29 -26.11
C GLY A 270 -2.87 -12.16 -26.06
N THR A 271 -4.08 -12.53 -25.60
CA THR A 271 -5.27 -11.69 -25.64
C THR A 271 -5.10 -10.37 -24.88
N TYR A 272 -4.39 -10.39 -23.75
CA TYR A 272 -4.24 -9.22 -22.88
C TYR A 272 -2.89 -8.50 -23.02
N LEU A 273 -2.08 -8.85 -24.04
CA LEU A 273 -0.78 -8.20 -24.27
C LEU A 273 -0.91 -6.67 -24.33
N LYS A 274 -1.88 -6.15 -25.08
CA LYS A 274 -2.06 -4.69 -25.19
C LYS A 274 -2.53 -4.02 -23.90
N ALA A 275 -3.22 -4.75 -23.04
CA ALA A 275 -3.59 -4.28 -21.71
C ALA A 275 -2.37 -4.24 -20.78
N THR A 276 -1.50 -5.27 -20.85
CA THR A 276 -0.23 -5.30 -20.11
C THR A 276 0.73 -4.21 -20.55
N GLU A 277 0.85 -3.95 -21.87
CA GLU A 277 1.66 -2.84 -22.39
C GLU A 277 1.12 -1.47 -21.93
N GLN A 278 -0.21 -1.31 -21.87
CA GLN A 278 -0.83 -0.10 -21.32
C GLN A 278 -0.51 0.06 -19.84
N TYR A 279 -0.60 -1.02 -19.06
CA TYR A 279 -0.21 -1.03 -17.65
C TYR A 279 1.26 -0.66 -17.45
N LEU A 280 2.19 -1.30 -18.17
CA LEU A 280 3.62 -1.00 -18.07
C LEU A 280 3.94 0.46 -18.46
N SER A 281 3.21 1.01 -19.43
CA SER A 281 3.34 2.42 -19.79
C SER A 281 2.87 3.37 -18.69
N LEU A 282 1.87 2.97 -17.90
CA LEU A 282 1.43 3.74 -16.72
C LEU A 282 2.46 3.68 -15.59
N ILE A 283 3.06 2.51 -15.34
CA ILE A 283 4.15 2.36 -14.36
C ILE A 283 5.34 3.26 -14.73
N LYS A 284 5.67 3.34 -16.02
CA LYS A 284 6.70 4.27 -16.51
C LYS A 284 6.35 5.73 -16.20
N ARG A 285 5.08 6.14 -16.34
CA ARG A 285 4.64 7.48 -15.93
C ARG A 285 4.76 7.72 -14.44
N SER A 286 4.50 6.69 -13.62
CA SER A 286 4.72 6.78 -12.17
C SER A 286 6.20 6.98 -11.81
N ASP A 287 7.12 6.28 -12.49
CA ASP A 287 8.57 6.46 -12.32
C ASP A 287 9.02 7.87 -12.72
N GLU A 288 8.51 8.39 -13.85
CA GLU A 288 8.77 9.75 -14.33
C GLU A 288 8.23 10.82 -13.34
N ALA A 289 7.05 10.60 -12.78
CA ALA A 289 6.46 11.50 -11.77
C ALA A 289 7.26 11.46 -10.46
N PHE A 290 7.64 10.26 -10.01
CA PHE A 290 8.46 10.10 -8.81
C PHE A 290 9.82 10.77 -8.95
N LYS A 291 10.45 10.68 -10.12
CA LYS A 291 11.68 11.42 -10.45
C LYS A 291 11.51 12.92 -10.23
N GLN A 292 10.45 13.51 -10.76
CA GLN A 292 10.21 14.95 -10.63
C GLN A 292 10.00 15.36 -9.17
N LEU A 293 9.34 14.53 -8.36
CA LEU A 293 9.15 14.77 -6.94
C LEU A 293 10.48 14.74 -6.17
N VAL A 294 11.30 13.71 -6.42
CA VAL A 294 12.64 13.59 -5.81
C VAL A 294 13.53 14.76 -6.21
N GLU A 295 13.60 15.12 -7.50
CA GLU A 295 14.39 16.27 -8.00
C GLU A 295 13.93 17.62 -7.43
N TYR A 296 12.67 17.76 -7.04
CA TYR A 296 12.17 18.93 -6.33
C TYR A 296 12.73 18.95 -4.89
N PHE A 297 12.58 17.87 -4.13
CA PHE A 297 13.01 17.81 -2.73
C PHE A 297 14.52 17.72 -2.55
N GLU A 298 15.26 17.22 -3.52
CA GLU A 298 16.73 17.25 -3.56
C GLU A 298 17.27 18.69 -3.45
N LYS A 299 16.54 19.68 -3.96
CA LYS A 299 16.92 21.11 -3.95
C LYS A 299 16.47 21.84 -2.68
N GLN A 300 15.70 21.19 -1.80
CA GLN A 300 15.21 21.81 -0.59
C GLN A 300 16.26 21.70 0.52
N SER A 301 16.34 22.73 1.36
CA SER A 301 17.26 22.75 2.51
C SER A 301 16.70 22.02 3.73
N GLU A 302 15.38 21.87 3.82
CA GLU A 302 14.76 21.12 4.92
C GLU A 302 14.92 19.62 4.68
N PRO A 303 15.29 18.84 5.71
CA PRO A 303 15.35 17.40 5.59
C PRO A 303 13.97 16.84 5.23
N THR A 304 13.95 16.00 4.23
CA THR A 304 12.73 15.35 3.73
C THR A 304 13.03 13.90 3.35
N ILE A 305 12.16 13.00 3.76
CA ILE A 305 12.20 11.59 3.40
C ILE A 305 10.94 11.24 2.62
N ILE A 306 11.12 10.55 1.50
CA ILE A 306 10.03 10.13 0.61
C ILE A 306 10.05 8.62 0.51
N MET A 307 8.94 7.97 0.85
CA MET A 307 8.75 6.54 0.64
C MET A 307 7.65 6.33 -0.40
N MET A 308 7.89 5.50 -1.41
CA MET A 308 6.87 5.04 -2.33
C MET A 308 6.84 3.52 -2.34
N PHE A 309 5.64 2.94 -2.35
CA PHE A 309 5.42 1.50 -2.49
C PHE A 309 4.11 1.21 -3.22
N GLY A 310 4.02 0.04 -3.86
CA GLY A 310 2.77 -0.42 -4.44
C GLY A 310 1.81 -0.95 -3.39
N ASP A 311 0.51 -0.77 -3.58
CA ASP A 311 -0.50 -1.35 -2.69
C ASP A 311 -0.75 -2.83 -2.97
N HIS A 312 -0.72 -3.24 -4.23
CA HIS A 312 -0.85 -4.61 -4.72
C HIS A 312 -0.40 -4.72 -6.19
N GLN A 313 -0.19 -5.94 -6.66
CA GLN A 313 -0.01 -6.18 -8.09
C GLN A 313 -1.33 -5.99 -8.87
N PRO A 314 -1.28 -5.68 -10.18
CA PRO A 314 -2.47 -5.58 -11.00
C PRO A 314 -3.19 -6.93 -11.13
N ALA A 315 -4.42 -6.89 -11.66
CA ALA A 315 -5.26 -8.06 -11.85
C ALA A 315 -4.59 -9.17 -12.69
N ASP A 316 -4.97 -10.42 -12.44
CA ASP A 316 -4.35 -11.63 -13.03
C ASP A 316 -4.26 -11.61 -14.56
N TYR A 317 -5.23 -11.02 -15.26
CA TYR A 317 -5.19 -10.96 -16.72
C TYR A 317 -4.03 -10.09 -17.27
N ILE A 318 -3.47 -9.18 -16.45
CA ILE A 318 -2.28 -8.39 -16.77
C ILE A 318 -1.02 -9.21 -16.49
N THR A 319 -0.92 -9.77 -15.30
CA THR A 319 0.28 -10.47 -14.84
C THR A 319 0.50 -11.78 -15.55
N ASN A 320 -0.57 -12.50 -15.91
CA ASN A 320 -0.49 -13.78 -16.62
C ASN A 320 0.14 -13.69 -18.03
N VAL A 321 0.26 -12.49 -18.60
CA VAL A 321 1.01 -12.27 -19.85
C VAL A 321 2.53 -12.47 -19.63
N ILE A 322 3.02 -12.11 -18.45
CA ILE A 322 4.43 -12.21 -18.04
C ILE A 322 4.70 -13.50 -17.27
N ASP A 323 3.75 -13.91 -16.44
CA ASP A 323 3.88 -15.12 -15.62
C ASP A 323 3.84 -16.39 -16.49
N THR A 324 5.00 -16.88 -16.85
CA THR A 324 5.14 -18.07 -17.70
C THR A 324 5.07 -19.39 -16.93
N GLY A 325 4.79 -19.34 -15.61
CA GLY A 325 4.76 -20.52 -14.73
C GLY A 325 6.14 -21.20 -14.52
N LYS A 326 7.23 -20.60 -14.99
CA LYS A 326 8.59 -21.17 -14.89
C LYS A 326 9.15 -21.15 -13.47
N LYS A 327 8.65 -20.27 -12.61
CA LYS A 327 8.95 -20.31 -11.17
C LYS A 327 7.90 -21.19 -10.50
N THR A 328 8.20 -22.45 -10.26
CA THR A 328 7.32 -23.38 -9.54
C THR A 328 7.15 -22.86 -8.11
N GLY A 329 5.93 -22.42 -7.79
CA GLY A 329 5.56 -22.08 -6.41
C GLY A 329 5.72 -23.30 -5.51
N SER A 330 6.49 -23.17 -4.48
CA SER A 330 6.43 -24.07 -3.32
C SER A 330 5.12 -23.77 -2.58
N ASN A 331 4.63 -24.72 -1.78
CA ASN A 331 3.61 -24.48 -0.77
C ASN A 331 4.20 -23.52 0.28
N ASP A 332 4.26 -22.24 -0.05
CA ASP A 332 4.79 -21.21 0.83
C ASP A 332 3.79 -20.95 1.95
N ALA A 333 4.26 -20.95 3.17
CA ALA A 333 3.43 -20.68 4.35
C ALA A 333 2.71 -19.34 4.26
N PHE A 334 3.33 -18.32 3.62
CA PHE A 334 2.72 -17.02 3.38
C PHE A 334 1.47 -17.13 2.51
N VAL A 335 1.56 -17.77 1.34
CA VAL A 335 0.44 -17.92 0.41
C VAL A 335 -0.69 -18.75 1.03
N THR A 336 -0.35 -19.79 1.78
CA THR A 336 -1.32 -20.60 2.53
C THR A 336 -2.01 -19.77 3.60
N SER A 337 -1.27 -18.89 4.29
CA SER A 337 -1.80 -18.05 5.37
C SER A 337 -2.83 -17.04 4.92
N ILE A 338 -2.70 -16.50 3.69
CA ILE A 338 -3.67 -15.55 3.12
C ILE A 338 -4.83 -16.22 2.39
N GLY A 339 -4.92 -17.55 2.43
CA GLY A 339 -6.09 -18.34 2.02
C GLY A 339 -6.23 -18.59 0.52
N THR A 340 -5.19 -18.37 -0.27
CA THR A 340 -5.23 -18.55 -1.73
C THR A 340 -4.67 -19.89 -2.22
N GLY A 341 -3.87 -20.58 -1.41
CA GLY A 341 -3.40 -21.98 -1.54
C GLY A 341 -2.75 -22.42 -2.86
N SER A 342 -3.02 -21.73 -3.95
CA SER A 342 -2.53 -22.06 -5.30
C SER A 342 -1.64 -20.97 -5.91
N ASP A 343 -1.62 -19.78 -5.34
CA ASP A 343 -0.82 -18.67 -5.85
C ASP A 343 0.63 -18.74 -5.37
N ARG A 344 1.52 -18.17 -6.14
CA ARG A 344 2.91 -17.99 -5.76
C ARG A 344 3.07 -16.72 -4.92
N LYS A 345 4.01 -16.71 -3.97
CA LYS A 345 4.30 -15.54 -3.14
C LYS A 345 4.65 -14.29 -3.96
N GLU A 346 5.30 -14.48 -5.10
CA GLU A 346 5.68 -13.40 -6.02
C GLU A 346 4.46 -12.61 -6.54
N ARG A 347 3.25 -13.21 -6.54
CA ARG A 347 1.99 -12.50 -6.89
C ARG A 347 1.57 -11.45 -5.85
N TYR A 348 2.20 -11.43 -4.70
CA TYR A 348 1.97 -10.50 -3.60
C TYR A 348 3.13 -9.55 -3.39
N MET A 349 4.23 -9.70 -4.15
CA MET A 349 5.40 -8.83 -4.08
C MET A 349 5.18 -7.56 -4.88
N VAL A 350 5.37 -6.43 -4.23
CA VAL A 350 5.40 -5.09 -4.85
C VAL A 350 6.67 -4.36 -4.42
N PRO A 351 7.23 -3.46 -5.24
CA PRO A 351 8.44 -2.74 -4.86
C PRO A 351 8.12 -1.68 -3.82
N PHE A 352 9.10 -1.40 -2.96
CA PHE A 352 9.18 -0.16 -2.19
C PHE A 352 10.50 0.53 -2.46
N VAL A 353 10.50 1.85 -2.39
CA VAL A 353 11.67 2.72 -2.42
C VAL A 353 11.50 3.81 -1.37
N MET A 354 12.55 4.08 -0.62
CA MET A 354 12.62 5.18 0.33
C MET A 354 13.90 5.97 0.07
N TRP A 355 13.76 7.24 -0.21
CA TRP A 355 14.84 8.17 -0.50
C TRP A 355 14.76 9.38 0.42
N ALA A 356 15.91 9.93 0.78
CA ALA A 356 15.99 11.15 1.58
C ALA A 356 16.99 12.14 0.97
N ASN A 357 16.76 13.45 1.17
CA ASN A 357 17.75 14.48 0.83
C ASN A 357 18.81 14.68 1.91
N TYR A 358 18.96 13.72 2.80
CA TYR A 358 19.95 13.66 3.86
C TYR A 358 20.45 12.22 4.05
N ASP A 359 21.54 12.03 4.74
CA ASP A 359 22.16 10.71 4.92
C ASP A 359 21.25 9.75 5.70
N ILE A 360 20.90 8.63 5.08
CA ILE A 360 20.23 7.49 5.69
C ILE A 360 21.03 6.21 5.42
N ASN A 361 20.84 5.18 6.25
CA ASN A 361 21.41 3.87 5.97
C ASN A 361 20.85 3.32 4.68
N GLU A 362 21.71 2.99 3.73
CA GLU A 362 21.34 2.44 2.43
C GLU A 362 21.09 0.94 2.51
N SER A 363 20.12 0.44 1.77
CA SER A 363 19.91 -1.00 1.59
C SER A 363 19.22 -1.31 0.27
N GLN A 364 19.46 -2.51 -0.27
CA GLN A 364 18.86 -2.97 -1.52
C GLN A 364 18.46 -4.44 -1.41
N GLY A 365 17.33 -4.79 -2.07
CA GLY A 365 16.88 -6.18 -2.19
C GLY A 365 16.24 -6.74 -0.92
N GLU A 366 15.89 -5.90 0.04
CA GLU A 366 15.25 -6.33 1.27
C GLU A 366 13.81 -6.77 1.06
N GLU A 367 13.38 -7.78 1.79
CA GLU A 367 11.98 -8.25 1.80
C GLU A 367 11.32 -7.88 3.14
N THR A 368 10.09 -7.38 3.07
CA THR A 368 9.29 -7.00 4.25
C THR A 368 7.79 -7.17 3.95
N SER A 369 6.93 -6.88 4.90
CA SER A 369 5.48 -6.74 4.66
C SER A 369 4.97 -5.36 5.05
N ALA A 370 3.76 -5.01 4.59
CA ALA A 370 3.21 -3.66 4.72
C ALA A 370 3.19 -3.15 6.16
N ASN A 371 2.87 -4.02 7.13
CA ASN A 371 2.77 -3.68 8.55
C ASN A 371 4.13 -3.34 9.21
N TYR A 372 5.27 -3.64 8.57
CA TYR A 372 6.60 -3.28 9.06
C TYR A 372 7.20 -2.02 8.40
N LEU A 373 6.64 -1.57 7.26
CA LEU A 373 7.21 -0.43 6.53
C LEU A 373 7.23 0.87 7.34
N ALA A 374 6.20 1.12 8.17
CA ALA A 374 6.16 2.32 9.02
C ALA A 374 7.30 2.32 10.06
N VAL A 375 7.65 1.16 10.61
CA VAL A 375 8.79 1.02 11.54
C VAL A 375 10.10 1.35 10.84
N ARG A 376 10.30 0.86 9.62
CA ARG A 376 11.48 1.15 8.80
C ARG A 376 11.60 2.65 8.51
N LEU A 377 10.49 3.28 8.13
CA LEU A 377 10.41 4.71 7.86
C LEU A 377 10.78 5.55 9.09
N LEU A 378 10.19 5.25 10.24
CA LEU A 378 10.48 5.99 11.49
C LEU A 378 11.94 5.86 11.90
N LYS A 379 12.55 4.67 11.75
CA LYS A 379 13.99 4.49 12.01
C LYS A 379 14.86 5.36 11.09
N ALA A 380 14.56 5.39 9.79
CA ALA A 380 15.30 6.20 8.83
C ALA A 380 15.10 7.72 9.06
N ALA A 381 13.91 8.12 9.52
CA ALA A 381 13.59 9.49 9.91
C ALA A 381 14.20 9.89 11.28
N GLY A 382 14.80 8.95 12.02
CA GLY A 382 15.32 9.19 13.36
C GLY A 382 14.24 9.58 14.36
N LEU A 383 13.04 8.99 14.23
CA LEU A 383 11.88 9.23 15.08
C LEU A 383 11.68 8.08 16.08
N PRO A 384 11.08 8.36 17.25
CA PRO A 384 10.83 7.33 18.25
C PRO A 384 9.79 6.31 17.75
N LEU A 385 9.99 5.07 18.16
CA LEU A 385 9.01 4.01 17.99
C LEU A 385 8.10 3.95 19.23
N THR A 386 6.83 3.63 19.02
CA THR A 386 5.96 3.18 20.12
C THR A 386 6.40 1.81 20.63
N ASP A 387 5.91 1.40 21.79
CA ASP A 387 6.18 0.07 22.35
C ASP A 387 5.78 -1.03 21.36
N PHE A 388 4.61 -0.89 20.72
CA PHE A 388 4.13 -1.83 19.70
C PHE A 388 5.06 -1.88 18.48
N GLN A 389 5.52 -0.72 17.99
CA GLN A 389 6.45 -0.65 16.85
C GLN A 389 7.83 -1.20 17.21
N SER A 390 8.28 -1.02 18.44
CA SER A 390 9.52 -1.63 18.94
C SER A 390 9.40 -3.15 18.95
N TYR A 391 8.28 -3.68 19.41
CA TYR A 391 7.98 -5.12 19.35
C TYR A 391 7.96 -5.63 17.91
N LEU A 392 7.29 -4.93 16.98
CA LEU A 392 7.31 -5.27 15.55
C LEU A 392 8.74 -5.27 14.99
N SER A 393 9.57 -4.30 15.40
CA SER A 393 10.98 -4.24 15.00
C SER A 393 11.78 -5.45 15.46
N ASP A 394 11.51 -5.95 16.65
CA ASP A 394 12.21 -7.12 17.20
C ASP A 394 11.74 -8.41 16.53
N LEU A 395 10.46 -8.51 16.15
CA LEU A 395 9.93 -9.65 15.39
C LEU A 395 10.49 -9.77 13.96
N GLN A 396 10.98 -8.68 13.39
CA GLN A 396 11.53 -8.67 12.02
C GLN A 396 13.02 -9.08 11.98
N GLN A 397 13.71 -9.14 13.10
CA GLN A 397 15.11 -9.57 13.21
C GLN A 397 15.24 -11.09 13.25
#